data_3afd6d5a7cc3ad48a23cdbf30d82abaf
#
_entry.id   3afd6d5a7cc3ad48a23cdbf30d82abaf
#
_cell.length_a   1.000
_cell.length_b   1.000
_cell.length_c   1.000
_cell.angle_alpha   90.00
_cell.angle_beta   90.00
_cell.angle_gamma   90.00
#
_symmetry.space_group_name_H-M   'P 1'
#
loop_
_entity.id
_entity.type
_entity.pdbx_description
1 polymer ?
#
loop_
_entity_poly.entity_id
_entity_poly.type
_entity_poly.pdbx_seq_one_letter_code
_entity_poly.pdbx_strand_id
1 'polypeptide(L)'
;EGSVYESICYAKINRLPVLFVCENNLYSISTPFCVREPNADIGSKFETILPVASVDGNDVLTVYEKTREITEHIRNGEGPWFLECKTYRYRNHHNTGNGVDNRFRTTEELDLWKAKCPIMKLERKLSAEGLLENAEIERIEDEIQKEIEAAFSYAKESACPDAGTLCEGVWS
;
A
#
# COMPACT_ATOMS: atom_id res chain seq x y z
N GLU A 1 -10.10 -13.16 3.92
CA GLU A 1 -11.39 -13.28 3.22
C GLU A 1 -11.32 -14.38 2.17
N GLY A 2 -12.39 -15.23 2.07
CA GLY A 2 -12.43 -16.36 1.12
C GLY A 2 -12.35 -15.92 -0.34
N SER A 3 -12.95 -14.77 -0.67
CA SER A 3 -12.95 -14.19 -2.02
C SER A 3 -11.55 -13.98 -2.61
N VAL A 4 -10.52 -13.73 -1.79
CA VAL A 4 -9.14 -13.60 -2.25
C VAL A 4 -8.63 -14.93 -2.81
N TYR A 5 -8.88 -16.04 -2.12
CA TYR A 5 -8.46 -17.37 -2.58
C TYR A 5 -9.17 -17.76 -3.87
N GLU A 6 -10.47 -17.51 -3.96
CA GLU A 6 -11.26 -17.74 -5.18
C GLU A 6 -10.71 -16.95 -6.37
N SER A 7 -10.49 -15.65 -6.17
CA SER A 7 -9.96 -14.77 -7.22
C SER A 7 -8.59 -15.22 -7.71
N ILE A 8 -7.69 -15.60 -6.81
CA ILE A 8 -6.36 -16.09 -7.14
C ILE A 8 -6.45 -17.41 -7.94
N CYS A 9 -7.28 -18.36 -7.48
CA CYS A 9 -7.49 -19.64 -8.19
C CYS A 9 -8.08 -19.41 -9.58
N TYR A 10 -9.10 -18.55 -9.69
CA TYR A 10 -9.72 -18.22 -10.97
C TYR A 10 -8.73 -17.58 -11.93
N ALA A 11 -7.96 -16.59 -11.48
CA ALA A 11 -6.94 -15.94 -12.29
C ALA A 11 -5.87 -16.93 -12.77
N LYS A 12 -5.44 -17.85 -11.89
CA LYS A 12 -4.42 -18.85 -12.24
C LYS A 12 -4.92 -19.87 -13.28
N ILE A 13 -6.14 -20.41 -13.11
CA ILE A 13 -6.73 -21.38 -14.05
C ILE A 13 -6.88 -20.74 -15.44
N ASN A 14 -7.30 -19.49 -15.49
CA ASN A 14 -7.53 -18.78 -16.74
C ASN A 14 -6.28 -18.05 -17.28
N ARG A 15 -5.12 -18.15 -16.61
CA ARG A 15 -3.87 -17.44 -16.95
C ARG A 15 -4.07 -15.94 -17.17
N LEU A 16 -4.88 -15.31 -16.31
CA LEU A 16 -5.19 -13.89 -16.43
C LEU A 16 -3.94 -13.04 -16.17
N PRO A 17 -3.76 -11.93 -16.89
CA PRO A 17 -2.63 -11.02 -16.69
C PRO A 17 -2.86 -10.10 -15.47
N VAL A 18 -2.82 -10.67 -14.28
CA VAL A 18 -3.12 -9.99 -13.00
C VAL A 18 -1.92 -10.03 -12.07
N LEU A 19 -1.60 -8.90 -11.49
CA LEU A 19 -0.73 -8.80 -10.33
C LEU A 19 -1.58 -8.54 -9.07
N PHE A 20 -1.57 -9.51 -8.14
CA PHE A 20 -2.13 -9.33 -6.81
C PHE A 20 -1.09 -8.66 -5.92
N VAL A 21 -1.39 -7.47 -5.41
CA VAL A 21 -0.50 -6.73 -4.50
C VAL A 21 -1.06 -6.79 -3.08
N CYS A 22 -0.23 -7.20 -2.14
CA CYS A 22 -0.53 -7.22 -0.72
C CYS A 22 0.34 -6.19 0.02
N GLU A 23 -0.27 -5.14 0.50
CA GLU A 23 0.36 -4.18 1.42
C GLU A 23 0.28 -4.72 2.85
N ASN A 24 1.25 -5.52 3.24
CA ASN A 24 1.30 -6.10 4.59
C ASN A 24 1.83 -5.07 5.58
N ASN A 25 0.94 -4.39 6.27
CA ASN A 25 1.26 -3.36 7.26
C ASN A 25 1.37 -3.90 8.70
N LEU A 26 1.44 -5.23 8.87
CA LEU A 26 1.61 -5.97 10.13
C LEU A 26 0.43 -5.88 11.11
N TYR A 27 -0.67 -5.21 10.75
CA TYR A 27 -1.81 -5.04 11.64
C TYR A 27 -3.16 -5.19 10.91
N SER A 28 -4.10 -5.83 11.57
CA SER A 28 -5.52 -5.80 11.21
C SER A 28 -6.27 -4.96 12.24
N ILE A 29 -6.61 -3.72 11.88
CA ILE A 29 -7.09 -2.68 12.81
C ILE A 29 -6.07 -2.46 13.92
N SER A 30 -6.26 -3.08 15.09
CA SER A 30 -5.37 -3.01 16.27
C SER A 30 -4.70 -4.34 16.61
N THR A 31 -5.08 -5.43 15.90
CA THR A 31 -4.54 -6.77 16.19
C THR A 31 -3.23 -6.97 15.43
N PRO A 32 -2.11 -7.25 16.13
CA PRO A 32 -0.85 -7.58 15.47
C PRO A 32 -0.98 -8.82 14.58
N PHE A 33 -0.26 -8.81 13.47
CA PHE A 33 -0.29 -9.89 12.48
C PHE A 33 0.06 -11.24 13.10
N CYS A 34 1.07 -11.31 13.95
CA CYS A 34 1.54 -12.53 14.60
C CYS A 34 0.50 -13.21 15.53
N VAL A 35 -0.55 -12.49 15.92
CA VAL A 35 -1.66 -13.06 16.74
C VAL A 35 -2.69 -13.76 15.84
N ARG A 36 -2.77 -13.39 14.56
CA ARG A 36 -3.77 -13.88 13.62
C ARG A 36 -3.24 -14.90 12.64
N GLU A 37 -1.96 -14.85 12.37
CA GLU A 37 -1.33 -15.63 11.31
C GLU A 37 -0.15 -16.42 11.86
N PRO A 38 -0.07 -17.72 11.56
CA PRO A 38 1.01 -18.57 12.04
C PRO A 38 2.34 -18.31 11.32
N ASN A 39 2.30 -17.78 10.09
CA ASN A 39 3.47 -17.48 9.27
C ASN A 39 3.68 -15.97 9.16
N ALA A 40 4.95 -15.55 9.13
CA ALA A 40 5.31 -14.15 8.99
C ALA A 40 4.96 -13.52 7.62
N ASP A 41 4.78 -14.36 6.60
CA ASP A 41 4.55 -13.95 5.22
C ASP A 41 3.15 -14.36 4.76
N ILE A 42 2.37 -13.40 4.28
CA ILE A 42 1.05 -13.65 3.71
C ILE A 42 1.19 -14.40 2.39
N GLY A 43 2.18 -14.02 1.59
CA GLY A 43 2.45 -14.60 0.27
C GLY A 43 2.70 -16.11 0.32
N SER A 44 3.32 -16.63 1.39
CA SER A 44 3.60 -18.06 1.55
C SER A 44 2.35 -18.96 1.44
N LYS A 45 1.17 -18.41 1.70
CA LYS A 45 -0.11 -19.13 1.55
C LYS A 45 -0.46 -19.47 0.09
N PHE A 46 0.13 -18.75 -0.85
CA PHE A 46 -0.21 -18.82 -2.27
C PHE A 46 0.88 -19.46 -3.13
N GLU A 47 2.07 -19.75 -2.58
CA GLU A 47 3.22 -20.30 -3.30
C GLU A 47 2.93 -21.61 -4.05
N THR A 48 1.98 -22.40 -3.56
CA THR A 48 1.54 -23.63 -4.24
C THR A 48 0.59 -23.38 -5.42
N ILE A 49 0.08 -22.14 -5.58
CA ILE A 49 -0.92 -21.79 -6.58
C ILE A 49 -0.30 -20.94 -7.70
N LEU A 50 0.49 -19.92 -7.35
CA LEU A 50 1.10 -19.00 -8.30
C LEU A 50 2.46 -18.51 -7.79
N PRO A 51 3.30 -17.90 -8.67
CA PRO A 51 4.55 -17.30 -8.25
C PRO A 51 4.31 -16.14 -7.25
N VAL A 52 5.14 -16.11 -6.21
CA VAL A 52 5.08 -15.13 -5.12
C VAL A 52 6.42 -14.41 -5.02
N ALA A 53 6.36 -13.12 -4.80
CA ALA A 53 7.51 -12.30 -4.41
C ALA A 53 7.20 -11.51 -3.14
N SER A 54 8.20 -11.30 -2.29
CA SER A 54 8.09 -10.45 -1.09
C SER A 54 9.22 -9.43 -1.11
N VAL A 55 8.88 -8.16 -0.83
CA VAL A 55 9.82 -7.03 -0.85
C VAL A 55 9.65 -6.13 0.38
N ASP A 56 10.69 -5.34 0.67
CA ASP A 56 10.57 -4.20 1.57
C ASP A 56 9.69 -3.12 0.90
N GLY A 57 8.45 -2.99 1.35
CA GLY A 57 7.50 -1.99 0.84
C GLY A 57 7.89 -0.54 1.16
N ASN A 58 8.89 -0.33 2.02
CA ASN A 58 9.45 0.98 2.32
C ASN A 58 10.69 1.30 1.47
N ASP A 59 11.01 0.50 0.45
CA ASP A 59 12.02 0.79 -0.56
C ASP A 59 11.38 0.92 -1.93
N VAL A 60 11.11 2.16 -2.35
CA VAL A 60 10.39 2.45 -3.60
C VAL A 60 11.13 1.92 -4.83
N LEU A 61 12.47 1.90 -4.84
CA LEU A 61 13.24 1.39 -5.97
C LEU A 61 13.13 -0.13 -6.06
N THR A 62 13.23 -0.83 -4.94
CA THR A 62 13.02 -2.28 -4.88
C THR A 62 11.61 -2.66 -5.32
N VAL A 63 10.58 -1.93 -4.86
CA VAL A 63 9.19 -2.14 -5.29
C VAL A 63 9.05 -1.90 -6.79
N TYR A 64 9.62 -0.82 -7.32
CA TYR A 64 9.57 -0.50 -8.74
C TYR A 64 10.23 -1.59 -9.60
N GLU A 65 11.47 -1.99 -9.28
CA GLU A 65 12.21 -3.00 -10.01
C GLU A 65 11.49 -4.35 -10.02
N LYS A 66 11.00 -4.79 -8.85
CA LYS A 66 10.28 -6.05 -8.74
C LYS A 66 8.94 -6.02 -9.47
N THR A 67 8.21 -4.90 -9.39
CA THR A 67 6.95 -4.74 -10.13
C THR A 67 7.18 -4.75 -11.63
N ARG A 68 8.25 -4.13 -12.10
CA ARG A 68 8.63 -4.15 -13.53
C ARG A 68 8.93 -5.56 -14.01
N GLU A 69 9.80 -6.29 -13.30
CA GLU A 69 10.14 -7.69 -13.58
C GLU A 69 8.87 -8.56 -13.68
N ILE A 70 8.00 -8.50 -12.66
CA ILE A 70 6.76 -9.27 -12.63
C ILE A 70 5.82 -8.88 -13.79
N THR A 71 5.73 -7.59 -14.09
CA THR A 71 4.88 -7.10 -15.18
C THR A 71 5.35 -7.62 -16.54
N GLU A 72 6.65 -7.77 -16.76
CA GLU A 72 7.21 -8.37 -17.97
C GLU A 72 6.80 -9.86 -18.09
N HIS A 73 6.90 -10.64 -17.00
CA HIS A 73 6.42 -12.03 -16.97
C HIS A 73 4.93 -12.13 -17.29
N ILE A 74 4.12 -11.28 -16.66
CA ILE A 74 2.66 -11.27 -16.88
C ILE A 74 2.33 -10.94 -18.35
N ARG A 75 2.99 -9.93 -18.94
CA ARG A 75 2.80 -9.53 -20.34
C ARG A 75 3.23 -10.61 -21.32
N ASN A 76 4.20 -11.43 -20.95
CA ASN A 76 4.63 -12.59 -21.73
C ASN A 76 3.68 -13.79 -21.62
N GLY A 77 2.55 -13.66 -20.91
CA GLY A 77 1.54 -14.72 -20.80
C GLY A 77 1.84 -15.78 -19.75
N GLU A 78 2.77 -15.51 -18.82
CA GLU A 78 3.14 -16.48 -17.76
C GLU A 78 2.10 -16.57 -16.64
N GLY A 79 1.03 -15.76 -16.72
CA GLY A 79 -0.12 -15.77 -15.82
C GLY A 79 0.02 -14.83 -14.63
N PRO A 80 -0.85 -14.98 -13.61
CA PRO A 80 -0.88 -14.08 -12.48
C PRO A 80 0.28 -14.28 -11.51
N TRP A 81 0.62 -13.21 -10.81
CA TRP A 81 1.62 -13.17 -9.74
C TRP A 81 1.04 -12.57 -8.45
N PHE A 82 1.69 -12.88 -7.32
CA PHE A 82 1.42 -12.25 -6.03
C PHE A 82 2.68 -11.52 -5.53
N LEU A 83 2.53 -10.24 -5.19
CA LEU A 83 3.59 -9.39 -4.62
C LEU A 83 3.20 -8.95 -3.22
N GLU A 84 3.96 -9.37 -2.22
CA GLU A 84 3.84 -8.89 -0.85
C GLU A 84 4.82 -7.75 -0.60
N CYS A 85 4.29 -6.56 -0.29
CA CYS A 85 5.06 -5.39 0.12
C CYS A 85 4.96 -5.25 1.64
N LYS A 86 6.04 -5.53 2.36
CA LYS A 86 6.08 -5.36 3.81
C LYS A 86 6.27 -3.90 4.15
N THR A 87 5.29 -3.31 4.83
CA THR A 87 5.25 -1.89 5.17
C THR A 87 4.69 -1.67 6.57
N TYR A 88 4.36 -0.43 6.90
CA TYR A 88 3.81 -0.09 8.21
C TYR A 88 2.84 1.08 8.13
N ARG A 89 1.75 1.00 8.88
CA ARG A 89 0.78 2.09 8.99
C ARG A 89 1.14 2.99 10.17
N TYR A 90 1.63 4.20 9.91
CA TYR A 90 2.04 5.15 10.95
C TYR A 90 0.88 5.69 11.79
N ARG A 91 -0.31 5.83 11.21
CA ARG A 91 -1.49 6.35 11.91
C ARG A 91 -2.40 5.23 12.39
N ASN A 92 -3.31 5.56 13.31
CA ASN A 92 -4.36 4.64 13.73
C ASN A 92 -5.29 4.28 12.58
N HIS A 93 -6.01 3.16 12.70
CA HIS A 93 -6.89 2.68 11.64
C HIS A 93 -7.97 3.71 11.25
N HIS A 94 -8.51 4.43 12.22
CA HIS A 94 -9.51 5.47 12.02
C HIS A 94 -8.90 6.87 11.79
N ASN A 95 -7.60 6.97 11.54
CA ASN A 95 -6.86 8.21 11.36
C ASN A 95 -7.01 9.23 12.52
N THR A 96 -7.33 8.75 13.71
CA THR A 96 -7.43 9.55 14.94
C THR A 96 -6.15 9.42 15.76
N GLY A 97 -5.68 10.54 16.34
CA GLY A 97 -4.51 10.56 17.19
C GLY A 97 -3.17 10.42 16.45
N ASN A 98 -2.11 10.31 17.21
CA ASN A 98 -0.71 10.32 16.76
C ASN A 98 -0.16 8.95 16.30
N GLY A 99 -1.00 7.93 16.18
CA GLY A 99 -0.59 6.59 15.76
C GLY A 99 -0.11 5.68 16.89
N VAL A 100 0.06 6.19 18.09
CA VAL A 100 0.44 5.40 19.28
C VAL A 100 -0.81 5.01 20.05
N ASP A 101 -0.96 3.71 20.25
CA ASP A 101 -1.88 3.15 21.25
C ASP A 101 -1.12 2.05 21.98
N ASN A 102 -0.62 2.37 23.15
CA ASN A 102 0.24 1.48 23.97
C ASN A 102 -0.40 0.13 24.32
N ARG A 103 -1.68 -0.07 23.99
CA ARG A 103 -2.35 -1.36 24.15
C ARG A 103 -1.91 -2.37 23.08
N PHE A 104 -1.44 -1.91 21.89
CA PHE A 104 -1.05 -2.79 20.79
C PHE A 104 0.16 -2.31 19.98
N ARG A 105 0.56 -1.04 20.06
CA ARG A 105 1.76 -0.48 19.41
C ARG A 105 2.52 0.41 20.34
N THR A 106 3.84 0.25 20.40
CA THR A 106 4.71 1.10 21.23
C THR A 106 5.23 2.31 20.42
N THR A 107 5.69 3.32 21.16
CA THR A 107 6.35 4.48 20.55
C THR A 107 7.64 4.05 19.84
N GLU A 108 8.40 3.17 20.48
CA GLU A 108 9.68 2.66 19.96
C GLU A 108 9.49 1.92 18.63
N GLU A 109 8.45 1.09 18.51
CA GLU A 109 8.11 0.41 17.27
C GLU A 109 7.77 1.43 16.17
N LEU A 110 6.93 2.41 16.48
CA LEU A 110 6.54 3.46 15.54
C LEU A 110 7.75 4.27 15.07
N ASP A 111 8.66 4.64 15.97
CA ASP A 111 9.84 5.44 15.64
C ASP A 111 10.84 4.64 14.78
N LEU A 112 11.01 3.35 15.04
CA LEU A 112 11.80 2.46 14.19
C LEU A 112 11.25 2.41 12.76
N TRP A 113 9.93 2.38 12.60
CA TRP A 113 9.31 2.38 11.27
C TRP A 113 9.35 3.76 10.59
N LYS A 114 9.19 4.85 11.34
CA LYS A 114 9.36 6.21 10.80
C LYS A 114 10.78 6.46 10.30
N ALA A 115 11.78 5.90 10.98
CA ALA A 115 13.18 5.99 10.50
C ALA A 115 13.39 5.31 9.13
N LYS A 116 12.50 4.38 8.76
CA LYS A 116 12.46 3.70 7.45
C LYS A 116 11.47 4.34 6.48
N CYS A 117 11.09 5.60 6.67
CA CYS A 117 10.14 6.28 5.77
C CYS A 117 10.62 6.24 4.33
N PRO A 118 9.83 5.73 3.38
CA PRO A 118 10.24 5.55 2.00
C PRO A 118 10.51 6.88 1.29
N ILE A 119 9.77 7.93 1.63
CA ILE A 119 9.96 9.28 1.08
C ILE A 119 11.32 9.82 1.50
N MET A 120 11.61 9.84 2.81
CA MET A 120 12.90 10.33 3.33
C MET A 120 14.09 9.50 2.84
N LYS A 121 13.89 8.19 2.64
CA LYS A 121 14.93 7.29 2.12
C LYS A 121 15.30 7.63 0.68
N LEU A 122 14.27 7.82 -0.18
CA LEU A 122 14.48 8.19 -1.58
C LEU A 122 15.06 9.60 -1.70
N GLU A 123 14.52 10.58 -0.98
CA GLU A 123 15.00 11.96 -0.94
C GLU A 123 16.49 12.02 -0.60
N ARG A 124 16.92 11.39 0.49
CA ARG A 124 18.32 11.33 0.89
C ARG A 124 19.21 10.72 -0.19
N LYS A 125 18.72 9.64 -0.84
CA LYS A 125 19.47 8.99 -1.92
C LYS A 125 19.64 9.91 -3.12
N LEU A 126 18.56 10.51 -3.60
CA LEU A 126 18.58 11.39 -4.78
C LEU A 126 19.41 12.65 -4.51
N SER A 127 19.31 13.24 -3.31
CA SER A 127 20.12 14.40 -2.92
C SER A 127 21.61 14.04 -2.84
N ALA A 128 21.96 12.87 -2.30
CA ALA A 128 23.34 12.41 -2.23
C ALA A 128 23.96 12.15 -3.62
N GLU A 129 23.13 11.76 -4.59
CA GLU A 129 23.52 11.55 -6.00
C GLU A 129 23.48 12.86 -6.82
N GLY A 130 23.08 14.00 -6.22
CA GLY A 130 22.95 15.28 -6.90
C GLY A 130 21.80 15.33 -7.92
N LEU A 131 20.82 14.44 -7.79
CA LEU A 131 19.66 14.34 -8.68
C LEU A 131 18.44 15.10 -8.16
N LEU A 132 18.46 15.56 -6.92
CA LEU A 132 17.37 16.29 -6.27
C LEU A 132 17.95 17.44 -5.44
N GLU A 133 17.58 18.67 -5.77
CA GLU A 133 17.97 19.89 -5.05
C GLU A 133 16.87 20.31 -4.07
N ASN A 134 17.26 21.05 -3.01
CA ASN A 134 16.30 21.56 -2.01
C ASN A 134 15.18 22.39 -2.62
N ALA A 135 15.50 23.25 -3.60
CA ALA A 135 14.50 24.06 -4.29
C ALA A 135 13.43 23.22 -5.01
N GLU A 136 13.80 22.06 -5.52
CA GLU A 136 12.86 21.12 -6.15
C GLU A 136 11.98 20.43 -5.10
N ILE A 137 12.53 20.07 -3.94
CA ILE A 137 11.76 19.52 -2.81
C ILE A 137 10.70 20.51 -2.36
N GLU A 138 11.09 21.78 -2.11
CA GLU A 138 10.19 22.86 -1.72
C GLU A 138 9.08 23.07 -2.76
N ARG A 139 9.42 23.03 -4.05
CA ARG A 139 8.45 23.16 -5.13
C ARG A 139 7.42 22.02 -5.12
N ILE A 140 7.87 20.78 -4.93
CA ILE A 140 6.99 19.61 -4.86
C ILE A 140 6.06 19.71 -3.64
N GLU A 141 6.58 20.08 -2.48
CA GLU A 141 5.79 20.25 -1.26
C GLU A 141 4.72 21.33 -1.42
N ASP A 142 5.08 22.48 -2.02
CA ASP A 142 4.15 23.56 -2.31
C ASP A 142 3.03 23.13 -3.29
N GLU A 143 3.36 22.39 -4.32
CA GLU A 143 2.38 21.87 -5.29
C GLU A 143 1.40 20.90 -4.62
N ILE A 144 1.91 19.97 -3.81
CA ILE A 144 1.09 19.02 -3.05
C ILE A 144 0.17 19.76 -2.07
N GLN A 145 0.68 20.77 -1.37
CA GLN A 145 -0.12 21.54 -0.42
C GLN A 145 -1.28 22.26 -1.12
N LYS A 146 -1.03 22.89 -2.27
CA LYS A 146 -2.07 23.55 -3.08
C LYS A 146 -3.13 22.54 -3.56
N GLU A 147 -2.72 21.34 -4.00
CA GLU A 147 -3.64 20.30 -4.43
C GLU A 147 -4.53 19.81 -3.27
N ILE A 148 -3.95 19.62 -2.08
CA ILE A 148 -4.69 19.27 -0.86
C ILE A 148 -5.72 20.35 -0.51
N GLU A 149 -5.32 21.63 -0.50
CA GLU A 149 -6.22 22.74 -0.21
C GLU A 149 -7.37 22.84 -1.21
N ALA A 150 -7.09 22.67 -2.49
CA ALA A 150 -8.10 22.65 -3.54
C ALA A 150 -9.08 21.48 -3.36
N ALA A 151 -8.59 20.28 -3.01
CA ALA A 151 -9.44 19.12 -2.75
C ALA A 151 -10.36 19.35 -1.53
N PHE A 152 -9.84 19.95 -0.46
CA PHE A 152 -10.66 20.31 0.70
C PHE A 152 -11.72 21.37 0.38
N SER A 153 -11.38 22.39 -0.40
CA SER A 153 -12.34 23.41 -0.82
C SER A 153 -13.43 22.80 -1.69
N TYR A 154 -13.05 21.99 -2.67
CA TYR A 154 -13.99 21.27 -3.52
C TYR A 154 -14.97 20.41 -2.69
N ALA A 155 -14.47 19.65 -1.71
CA ALA A 155 -15.33 18.81 -0.88
C ALA A 155 -16.30 19.64 -0.01
N LYS A 156 -15.87 20.79 0.51
CA LYS A 156 -16.70 21.67 1.33
C LYS A 156 -17.78 22.41 0.52
N GLU A 157 -17.46 22.77 -0.72
CA GLU A 157 -18.33 23.53 -1.63
C GLU A 157 -19.30 22.61 -2.40
N SER A 158 -19.01 21.31 -2.45
CA SER A 158 -19.85 20.31 -3.12
C SER A 158 -21.19 20.18 -2.40
N ALA A 159 -22.25 20.15 -3.19
CA ALA A 159 -23.59 19.89 -2.67
C ALA A 159 -23.68 18.45 -2.12
N CYS A 160 -24.48 18.26 -1.06
CA CYS A 160 -24.83 16.92 -0.64
C CYS A 160 -25.60 16.18 -1.74
N PRO A 161 -25.44 14.83 -1.86
CA PRO A 161 -26.25 14.04 -2.78
C PRO A 161 -27.75 14.24 -2.55
N ASP A 162 -28.51 14.22 -3.65
CA ASP A 162 -29.97 14.27 -3.56
C ASP A 162 -30.53 13.02 -2.86
N ALA A 163 -31.51 13.20 -1.99
CA ALA A 163 -32.13 12.09 -1.27
C ALA A 163 -32.79 11.05 -2.22
N GLY A 164 -33.20 11.47 -3.43
CA GLY A 164 -33.72 10.58 -4.46
C GLY A 164 -32.72 9.56 -4.98
N THR A 165 -31.40 9.86 -4.86
CA THR A 165 -30.34 8.95 -5.33
C THR A 165 -29.97 7.85 -4.33
N LEU A 166 -30.58 7.83 -3.14
CA LEU A 166 -30.23 6.94 -2.03
C LEU A 166 -30.26 5.44 -2.40
N CYS A 167 -31.14 5.05 -3.30
CA CYS A 167 -31.30 3.68 -3.76
C CYS A 167 -30.64 3.39 -5.11
N GLU A 168 -30.01 4.37 -5.74
CA GLU A 168 -29.33 4.16 -7.02
C GLU A 168 -28.10 3.26 -6.84
N GLY A 169 -27.96 2.26 -7.72
CA GLY A 169 -26.82 1.32 -7.68
C GLY A 169 -26.87 0.28 -6.55
N VAL A 170 -27.92 0.26 -5.73
CA VAL A 170 -28.11 -0.75 -4.68
C VAL A 170 -28.60 -2.08 -5.26
N TRP A 171 -29.41 -1.98 -6.31
CA TRP A 171 -29.96 -3.12 -7.05
C TRP A 171 -29.64 -2.92 -8.54
N SER A 172 -28.93 -3.83 -9.12
CA SER A 172 -28.64 -3.91 -10.56
C SER A 172 -29.49 -4.98 -11.22
#